data_9642c7df437039cbe3cb30fc64cada79
#
_entry.id   9642c7df437039cbe3cb30fc64cada79
#
_cell.length_a   1.000
_cell.length_b   1.000
_cell.length_c   1.000
_cell.angle_alpha   90.00
_cell.angle_beta   90.00
_cell.angle_gamma   90.00
#
_symmetry.space_group_name_H-M   'P 1'
#
loop_
_entity.id
_entity.type
_entity.pdbx_description
1 polymer ?
#
loop_
_entity_poly.entity_id
_entity_poly.type
_entity_poly.pdbx_seq_one_letter_code
_entity_poly.pdbx_strand_id
1 'polypeptide(L)'
;SSDVCSSDLSMAGKMFAAGDYTAVLQAAHRTRDEFGHALHGMLTKCTYESLSGTNVYRDFVELPSQIMENWASEKEFLDGFAVHYQTGEKIPASLIKKIKDAENFNTANFCLRQLSFGFLDMAWHSIEAPYEGDVIAMEKTSMASTQILPVINDAAMSPTFSHIFSGGYAAGYYSYKWAEVLDADAYSVFVKNGIFDKKTAASFRQNILMKGGTEHPMTLYKRFRGQEPTIDALLIRNGIEVTGSK
;
A
#
# COMPACT_ATOMS: atom_id res chain seq x y z
N SER A 1 -5.26 -11.88 13.50
CA SER A 1 -4.71 -11.64 12.15
C SER A 1 -4.51 -12.93 11.35
N SER A 2 -4.18 -14.09 11.98
CA SER A 2 -4.04 -15.39 11.26
C SER A 2 -5.34 -15.86 10.59
N ASP A 3 -6.49 -15.57 11.17
CA ASP A 3 -7.80 -16.03 10.66
C ASP A 3 -8.26 -15.26 9.41
N VAL A 4 -7.86 -14.01 9.26
CA VAL A 4 -8.16 -13.19 8.07
C VAL A 4 -7.39 -13.72 6.86
N CYS A 5 -6.11 -14.03 7.03
CA CYS A 5 -5.26 -14.52 5.94
C CYS A 5 -5.72 -15.90 5.41
N SER A 6 -6.12 -16.83 6.29
CA SER A 6 -6.59 -18.17 5.88
C SER A 6 -7.98 -18.13 5.21
N SER A 7 -8.88 -17.25 5.66
CA SER A 7 -10.19 -17.07 5.06
C SER A 7 -10.10 -16.40 3.68
N ASP A 8 -9.22 -15.43 3.51
CA ASP A 8 -9.00 -14.72 2.24
C ASP A 8 -8.39 -15.66 1.18
N LEU A 9 -7.43 -16.52 1.56
CA LEU A 9 -6.86 -17.52 0.65
C LEU A 9 -7.88 -18.59 0.26
N SER A 10 -8.73 -19.06 1.19
CA SER A 10 -9.81 -20.00 0.89
C SER A 10 -10.87 -19.37 -0.03
N MET A 11 -11.21 -18.10 0.19
CA MET A 11 -12.15 -17.37 -0.65
C MET A 11 -11.56 -17.07 -2.03
N ALA A 12 -10.29 -16.73 -2.13
CA ALA A 12 -9.56 -16.55 -3.38
C ALA A 12 -9.55 -17.83 -4.22
N GLY A 13 -9.35 -19.01 -3.60
CA GLY A 13 -9.43 -20.29 -4.28
C GLY A 13 -10.81 -20.57 -4.89
N LYS A 14 -11.90 -20.25 -4.18
CA LYS A 14 -13.28 -20.39 -4.68
C LYS A 14 -13.59 -19.42 -5.81
N MET A 15 -13.13 -18.18 -5.71
CA MET A 15 -13.30 -17.14 -6.73
C MET A 15 -12.48 -17.45 -7.99
N PHE A 16 -11.28 -17.99 -7.83
CA PHE A 16 -10.46 -18.48 -8.95
C PHE A 16 -11.18 -19.58 -9.73
N ALA A 17 -11.79 -20.55 -9.03
CA ALA A 17 -12.60 -21.61 -9.64
C ALA A 17 -13.84 -21.06 -10.36
N ALA A 18 -14.38 -19.92 -9.93
CA ALA A 18 -15.49 -19.21 -10.57
C ALA A 18 -15.07 -18.28 -11.72
N GLY A 19 -13.77 -18.14 -12.00
CA GLY A 19 -13.23 -17.24 -13.03
C GLY A 19 -13.16 -15.76 -12.61
N ASP A 20 -13.32 -15.45 -11.32
CA ASP A 20 -13.18 -14.10 -10.79
C ASP A 20 -11.72 -13.79 -10.45
N TYR A 21 -10.97 -13.45 -11.48
CA TYR A 21 -9.54 -13.13 -11.35
C TYR A 21 -9.27 -11.82 -10.59
N THR A 22 -10.22 -10.89 -10.60
CA THR A 22 -10.07 -9.60 -9.88
C THR A 22 -10.04 -9.83 -8.38
N ALA A 23 -10.93 -10.65 -7.86
CA ALA A 23 -10.97 -10.97 -6.44
C ALA A 23 -9.76 -11.81 -6.00
N VAL A 24 -9.25 -12.71 -6.87
CA VAL A 24 -8.00 -13.44 -6.60
C VAL A 24 -6.81 -12.50 -6.45
N LEU A 25 -6.71 -11.49 -7.32
CA LEU A 25 -5.66 -10.50 -7.25
C LEU A 25 -5.75 -9.63 -5.99
N GLN A 26 -6.96 -9.18 -5.65
CA GLN A 26 -7.16 -8.40 -4.42
C GLN A 26 -6.78 -9.19 -3.16
N ALA A 27 -7.09 -10.49 -3.12
CA ALA A 27 -6.65 -11.37 -2.04
C ALA A 27 -5.13 -11.55 -2.03
N ALA A 28 -4.50 -11.66 -3.21
CA ALA A 28 -3.05 -11.75 -3.34
C ALA A 28 -2.36 -10.45 -2.89
N HIS A 29 -2.92 -9.29 -3.18
CA HIS A 29 -2.41 -7.99 -2.69
C HIS A 29 -2.46 -7.93 -1.17
N ARG A 30 -3.62 -8.17 -0.55
CA ARG A 30 -3.77 -8.16 0.92
C ARG A 30 -2.83 -9.15 1.60
N THR A 31 -2.70 -10.36 1.09
CA THR A 31 -1.78 -11.37 1.66
C THR A 31 -0.32 -10.90 1.62
N ARG A 32 0.08 -10.13 0.61
CA ARG A 32 1.44 -9.58 0.53
C ARG A 32 1.67 -8.38 1.41
N ASP A 33 0.68 -7.55 1.58
CA ASP A 33 0.72 -6.46 2.55
C ASP A 33 1.02 -7.01 3.94
N GLU A 34 0.24 -7.94 4.44
CA GLU A 34 0.48 -8.61 5.71
C GLU A 34 1.83 -9.35 5.76
N PHE A 35 2.24 -9.95 4.64
CA PHE A 35 3.54 -10.61 4.54
C PHE A 35 4.70 -9.61 4.62
N GLY A 36 4.56 -8.42 4.06
CA GLY A 36 5.56 -7.34 4.18
C GLY A 36 5.77 -6.90 5.63
N HIS A 37 4.69 -6.73 6.39
CA HIS A 37 4.78 -6.46 7.83
C HIS A 37 5.43 -7.62 8.59
N ALA A 38 5.06 -8.87 8.26
CA ALA A 38 5.68 -10.05 8.86
C ALA A 38 7.18 -10.12 8.57
N LEU A 39 7.61 -9.84 7.34
CA LEU A 39 9.03 -9.78 6.98
C LEU A 39 9.77 -8.69 7.76
N HIS A 40 9.15 -7.51 7.93
CA HIS A 40 9.73 -6.42 8.71
C HIS A 40 9.97 -6.86 10.17
N GLY A 41 9.02 -7.60 10.75
CA GLY A 41 9.17 -8.17 12.10
C GLY A 41 10.24 -9.27 12.17
N MET A 42 10.15 -10.28 11.28
CA MET A 42 11.03 -11.46 11.31
C MET A 42 12.49 -11.17 10.98
N LEU A 43 12.75 -10.19 10.09
CA LEU A 43 14.10 -9.88 9.62
C LEU A 43 14.80 -8.80 10.47
N THR A 44 14.13 -8.24 11.46
CA THR A 44 14.72 -7.23 12.34
C THR A 44 16.00 -7.72 13.00
N LYS A 45 16.97 -6.83 13.15
CA LYS A 45 18.22 -7.05 13.92
C LYS A 45 18.43 -5.95 14.97
N CYS A 46 17.34 -5.43 15.51
CA CYS A 46 17.39 -4.44 16.56
C CYS A 46 17.72 -5.07 17.90
N THR A 47 18.52 -4.40 18.72
CA THR A 47 18.84 -4.84 20.08
C THR A 47 17.65 -4.67 21.02
N TYR A 48 16.86 -3.62 20.80
CA TYR A 48 15.72 -3.29 21.64
C TYR A 48 14.42 -3.62 20.93
N GLU A 49 13.52 -4.34 21.62
CA GLU A 49 12.22 -4.73 21.09
C GLU A 49 11.37 -3.51 20.67
N SER A 50 11.41 -2.45 21.46
CA SER A 50 10.67 -1.21 21.20
C SER A 50 11.08 -0.48 19.89
N LEU A 51 12.20 -0.85 19.30
CA LEU A 51 12.71 -0.31 18.03
C LEU A 51 12.65 -1.36 16.90
N SER A 52 12.11 -2.54 17.16
CA SER A 52 12.17 -3.65 16.20
C SER A 52 10.96 -3.69 15.27
N GLY A 53 11.18 -4.22 14.07
CA GLY A 53 10.13 -4.49 13.09
C GLY A 53 9.28 -3.26 12.77
N THR A 54 7.98 -3.36 13.00
CA THR A 54 7.00 -2.31 12.71
C THR A 54 6.96 -1.16 13.72
N ASN A 55 7.83 -1.18 14.76
CA ASN A 55 7.98 -0.06 15.69
C ASN A 55 8.79 1.08 15.06
N VAL A 56 8.25 1.67 14.03
CA VAL A 56 8.82 2.77 13.23
C VAL A 56 7.87 3.96 13.21
N TYR A 57 8.30 5.08 12.62
CA TYR A 57 7.38 6.18 12.36
C TYR A 57 6.18 5.70 11.55
N ARG A 58 4.98 6.21 11.88
CA ARG A 58 3.73 5.74 11.29
C ARG A 58 3.70 5.90 9.76
N ASP A 59 4.26 6.96 9.24
CA ASP A 59 4.36 7.25 7.82
C ASP A 59 5.46 6.46 7.07
N PHE A 60 6.12 5.53 7.76
CA PHE A 60 7.11 4.63 7.17
C PHE A 60 6.71 3.16 7.29
N VAL A 61 5.76 2.84 8.15
CA VAL A 61 5.42 1.45 8.49
C VAL A 61 4.86 0.68 7.29
N GLU A 62 4.18 1.37 6.37
CA GLU A 62 3.55 0.77 5.18
C GLU A 62 4.52 0.57 4.00
N LEU A 63 5.75 1.11 4.03
CA LEU A 63 6.70 0.88 2.95
C LEU A 63 7.03 -0.62 2.75
N PRO A 64 7.35 -1.41 3.80
CA PRO A 64 7.64 -2.83 3.62
C PRO A 64 6.43 -3.66 3.17
N SER A 65 5.22 -3.26 3.53
CA SER A 65 3.98 -3.94 3.13
C SER A 65 3.62 -3.62 1.68
N GLN A 66 3.45 -2.36 1.34
CA GLN A 66 3.02 -1.92 0.01
C GLN A 66 4.03 -2.26 -1.09
N ILE A 67 5.34 -2.21 -0.82
CA ILE A 67 6.33 -2.57 -1.85
C ILE A 67 6.16 -4.02 -2.31
N MET A 68 5.76 -4.94 -1.42
CA MET A 68 5.55 -6.35 -1.75
C MET A 68 4.38 -6.58 -2.70
N GLU A 69 3.41 -5.67 -2.76
CA GLU A 69 2.28 -5.76 -3.65
C GLU A 69 2.70 -5.67 -5.13
N ASN A 70 3.75 -4.91 -5.44
CA ASN A 70 4.20 -4.69 -6.81
C ASN A 70 4.55 -5.99 -7.56
N TRP A 71 5.04 -7.03 -6.87
CA TRP A 71 5.30 -8.34 -7.50
C TRP A 71 4.03 -9.07 -7.93
N ALA A 72 2.84 -8.70 -7.40
CA ALA A 72 1.58 -9.39 -7.67
C ALA A 72 1.16 -9.34 -9.14
N SER A 73 1.55 -8.30 -9.86
CA SER A 73 1.24 -8.12 -11.28
C SER A 73 2.42 -8.44 -12.21
N GLU A 74 3.58 -8.85 -11.65
CA GLU A 74 4.76 -9.17 -12.46
C GLU A 74 4.71 -10.60 -13.03
N LYS A 75 4.80 -10.69 -14.37
CA LYS A 75 4.74 -11.99 -15.05
C LYS A 75 5.80 -12.97 -14.57
N GLU A 76 7.04 -12.51 -14.40
CA GLU A 76 8.16 -13.33 -13.95
C GLU A 76 7.90 -13.94 -12.56
N PHE A 77 7.24 -13.19 -11.67
CA PHE A 77 6.84 -13.67 -10.37
C PHE A 77 5.66 -14.66 -10.48
N LEU A 78 4.62 -14.32 -11.24
CA LEU A 78 3.43 -15.12 -11.43
C LEU A 78 3.76 -16.47 -12.11
N ASP A 79 4.70 -16.50 -13.03
CA ASP A 79 5.16 -17.72 -13.72
C ASP A 79 5.73 -18.78 -12.76
N GLY A 80 6.11 -18.39 -11.54
CA GLY A 80 6.64 -19.28 -10.52
C GLY A 80 5.57 -20.14 -9.82
N PHE A 81 4.30 -19.69 -9.78
CA PHE A 81 3.25 -20.38 -9.02
C PHE A 81 1.83 -20.26 -9.59
N ALA A 82 1.56 -19.23 -10.42
CA ALA A 82 0.22 -18.99 -10.95
C ALA A 82 -0.07 -19.91 -12.14
N VAL A 83 -0.46 -21.15 -11.81
CA VAL A 83 -0.82 -22.18 -12.80
C VAL A 83 -2.27 -22.59 -12.65
N HIS A 84 -2.89 -22.97 -13.77
CA HIS A 84 -4.28 -23.46 -13.79
C HIS A 84 -4.37 -24.76 -12.98
N TYR A 85 -5.29 -24.83 -12.04
CA TYR A 85 -5.37 -25.91 -11.05
C TYR A 85 -5.61 -27.31 -11.64
N GLN A 86 -6.21 -27.42 -12.84
CA GLN A 86 -6.44 -28.70 -13.53
C GLN A 86 -5.37 -28.99 -14.59
N THR A 87 -5.00 -27.98 -15.40
CA THR A 87 -4.12 -28.19 -16.56
C THR A 87 -2.65 -27.96 -16.26
N GLY A 88 -2.32 -27.23 -15.18
CA GLY A 88 -0.95 -26.81 -14.86
C GLY A 88 -0.40 -25.72 -15.78
N GLU A 89 -1.21 -25.18 -16.70
CA GLU A 89 -0.79 -24.12 -17.60
C GLU A 89 -0.58 -22.80 -16.84
N LYS A 90 0.45 -22.07 -17.19
CA LYS A 90 0.74 -20.74 -16.62
C LYS A 90 -0.33 -19.73 -17.05
N ILE A 91 -0.54 -18.69 -16.21
CA ILE A 91 -1.43 -17.60 -16.55
C ILE A 91 -0.99 -16.94 -17.87
N PRO A 92 -1.88 -16.76 -18.86
CA PRO A 92 -1.53 -16.17 -20.14
C PRO A 92 -1.05 -14.72 -20.01
N ALA A 93 0.01 -14.35 -20.73
CA ALA A 93 0.54 -13.00 -20.75
C ALA A 93 -0.51 -11.94 -21.16
N SER A 94 -1.45 -12.32 -22.04
CA SER A 94 -2.56 -11.47 -22.44
C SER A 94 -3.52 -11.15 -21.30
N LEU A 95 -3.70 -12.06 -20.35
CA LEU A 95 -4.52 -11.85 -19.17
C LEU A 95 -3.79 -10.94 -18.17
N ILE A 96 -2.50 -11.16 -17.93
CA ILE A 96 -1.67 -10.27 -17.09
C ILE A 96 -1.68 -8.84 -17.64
N LYS A 97 -1.57 -8.69 -18.97
CA LYS A 97 -1.69 -7.38 -19.61
C LYS A 97 -3.05 -6.71 -19.34
N LYS A 98 -4.16 -7.45 -19.48
CA LYS A 98 -5.50 -6.91 -19.18
C LYS A 98 -5.64 -6.47 -17.72
N ILE A 99 -5.02 -7.18 -16.80
CA ILE A 99 -4.99 -6.82 -15.38
C ILE A 99 -4.27 -5.49 -15.20
N LYS A 100 -3.04 -5.37 -15.74
CA LYS A 100 -2.27 -4.10 -15.67
C LYS A 100 -3.00 -2.94 -16.34
N ASP A 101 -3.65 -3.16 -17.48
CA ASP A 101 -4.44 -2.14 -18.17
C ASP A 101 -5.66 -1.69 -17.32
N ALA A 102 -6.22 -2.60 -16.51
CA ALA A 102 -7.35 -2.32 -15.63
C ALA A 102 -6.94 -1.64 -14.30
N GLU A 103 -5.71 -1.80 -13.84
CA GLU A 103 -5.20 -1.17 -12.61
C GLU A 103 -5.34 0.35 -12.63
N ASN A 104 -5.21 0.96 -13.80
CA ASN A 104 -5.33 2.42 -13.98
C ASN A 104 -6.79 2.90 -14.15
N PHE A 105 -7.77 1.99 -14.17
CA PHE A 105 -9.16 2.40 -14.22
C PHE A 105 -9.59 3.07 -12.91
N ASN A 106 -10.16 4.26 -13.00
CA ASN A 106 -10.58 5.07 -11.84
C ASN A 106 -9.46 5.45 -10.85
N THR A 107 -8.18 5.35 -11.20
CA THR A 107 -7.05 5.68 -10.31
C THR A 107 -7.17 7.07 -9.70
N ALA A 108 -7.57 8.08 -10.49
CA ALA A 108 -7.76 9.45 -9.99
C ALA A 108 -8.84 9.51 -8.88
N ASN A 109 -9.96 8.81 -9.08
CA ASN A 109 -11.02 8.75 -8.06
C ASN A 109 -10.55 8.06 -6.79
N PHE A 110 -9.81 6.94 -6.90
CA PHE A 110 -9.22 6.26 -5.75
C PHE A 110 -8.21 7.15 -5.02
N CYS A 111 -7.38 7.89 -5.76
CA CYS A 111 -6.44 8.83 -5.17
C CYS A 111 -7.16 9.92 -4.37
N LEU A 112 -8.17 10.58 -4.96
CA LEU A 112 -8.96 11.59 -4.28
C LEU A 112 -9.69 11.04 -3.06
N ARG A 113 -10.19 9.80 -3.13
CA ARG A 113 -10.79 9.12 -1.98
C ARG A 113 -9.79 8.94 -0.83
N GLN A 114 -8.57 8.49 -1.10
CA GLN A 114 -7.54 8.36 -0.07
C GLN A 114 -7.14 9.71 0.53
N LEU A 115 -7.03 10.75 -0.30
CA LEU A 115 -6.77 12.10 0.17
C LEU A 115 -7.93 12.65 1.04
N SER A 116 -9.19 12.34 0.67
CA SER A 116 -10.35 12.75 1.47
C SER A 116 -10.31 12.16 2.88
N PHE A 117 -9.86 10.92 3.02
CA PHE A 117 -9.68 10.27 4.31
C PHE A 117 -8.59 10.94 5.16
N GLY A 118 -7.49 11.35 4.53
CA GLY A 118 -6.45 12.12 5.20
C GLY A 118 -6.93 13.51 5.66
N PHE A 119 -7.73 14.22 4.84
CA PHE A 119 -8.32 15.49 5.24
C PHE A 119 -9.31 15.33 6.39
N LEU A 120 -10.13 14.29 6.36
CA LEU A 120 -11.06 13.99 7.44
C LEU A 120 -10.34 13.64 8.74
N ASP A 121 -9.29 12.83 8.66
CA ASP A 121 -8.44 12.49 9.79
C ASP A 121 -7.84 13.74 10.44
N MET A 122 -7.20 14.59 9.63
CA MET A 122 -6.62 15.84 10.13
C MET A 122 -7.67 16.77 10.71
N ALA A 123 -8.87 16.86 10.11
CA ALA A 123 -9.94 17.68 10.63
C ALA A 123 -10.38 17.23 12.03
N TRP A 124 -10.56 15.93 12.25
CA TRP A 124 -10.91 15.38 13.56
C TRP A 124 -9.81 15.56 14.61
N HIS A 125 -8.54 15.42 14.23
CA HIS A 125 -7.42 15.44 15.17
C HIS A 125 -6.76 16.83 15.32
N SER A 126 -7.30 17.88 14.68
CA SER A 126 -6.86 19.28 14.84
C SER A 126 -7.81 20.09 15.70
N ILE A 127 -8.92 19.56 16.16
CA ILE A 127 -9.85 20.27 17.05
C ILE A 127 -9.28 20.37 18.45
N GLU A 128 -9.40 21.56 19.07
CA GLU A 128 -8.84 21.84 20.41
C GLU A 128 -9.83 21.58 21.55
N ALA A 129 -11.11 21.36 21.23
CA ALA A 129 -12.19 21.15 22.20
C ALA A 129 -13.12 20.00 21.72
N PRO A 130 -13.90 19.36 22.61
CA PRO A 130 -14.90 18.39 22.21
C PRO A 130 -15.83 18.95 21.15
N TYR A 131 -16.04 18.18 20.08
CA TYR A 131 -16.91 18.57 18.99
C TYR A 131 -18.38 18.27 19.33
N GLU A 132 -19.20 19.29 19.35
CA GLU A 132 -20.64 19.22 19.65
C GLU A 132 -21.53 19.44 18.40
N GLY A 133 -20.91 19.54 17.22
CA GLY A 133 -21.61 19.82 15.96
C GLY A 133 -22.10 18.57 15.24
N ASP A 134 -22.65 18.77 14.05
CA ASP A 134 -23.11 17.68 13.18
C ASP A 134 -21.93 16.99 12.50
N VAL A 135 -21.77 15.68 12.73
CA VAL A 135 -20.71 14.83 12.16
C VAL A 135 -20.74 14.83 10.64
N ILE A 136 -21.93 14.79 10.02
CA ILE A 136 -22.09 14.78 8.57
C ILE A 136 -21.64 16.12 7.98
N ALA A 137 -21.93 17.22 8.64
CA ALA A 137 -21.50 18.55 8.22
C ALA A 137 -19.97 18.68 8.32
N MET A 138 -19.34 18.13 9.38
CA MET A 138 -17.89 18.08 9.53
C MET A 138 -17.25 17.28 8.38
N GLU A 139 -17.77 16.10 8.07
CA GLU A 139 -17.28 15.27 6.95
C GLU A 139 -17.39 16.00 5.61
N LYS A 140 -18.57 16.54 5.29
CA LYS A 140 -18.79 17.29 4.06
C LYS A 140 -17.82 18.45 3.89
N THR A 141 -17.56 19.19 4.96
CA THR A 141 -16.65 20.33 4.93
C THR A 141 -15.22 19.89 4.74
N SER A 142 -14.77 18.89 5.51
CA SER A 142 -13.39 18.41 5.51
C SER A 142 -12.99 17.76 4.18
N MET A 143 -13.93 17.04 3.55
CA MET A 143 -13.70 16.30 2.32
C MET A 143 -14.05 17.08 1.04
N ALA A 144 -14.58 18.31 1.15
CA ALA A 144 -15.12 19.07 0.03
C ALA A 144 -14.14 19.24 -1.15
N SER A 145 -12.85 19.47 -0.89
CA SER A 145 -11.84 19.69 -1.93
C SER A 145 -11.55 18.47 -2.80
N THR A 146 -11.91 17.27 -2.33
CA THR A 146 -11.66 15.99 -3.02
C THR A 146 -12.96 15.34 -3.52
N GLN A 147 -14.10 15.97 -3.25
CA GLN A 147 -15.42 15.44 -3.63
C GLN A 147 -15.72 15.72 -5.09
N ILE A 148 -15.63 14.69 -5.94
CA ILE A 148 -15.90 14.77 -7.40
C ILE A 148 -17.24 14.10 -7.79
N LEU A 149 -17.82 13.29 -6.92
CA LEU A 149 -19.07 12.60 -7.15
C LEU A 149 -20.17 13.17 -6.22
N PRO A 150 -21.44 13.04 -6.58
CA PRO A 150 -22.54 13.44 -5.69
C PRO A 150 -22.43 12.77 -4.32
N VAL A 151 -22.65 13.55 -3.27
CA VAL A 151 -22.67 13.05 -1.88
C VAL A 151 -23.98 12.31 -1.64
N ILE A 152 -23.89 11.13 -1.01
CA ILE A 152 -25.07 10.44 -0.50
C ILE A 152 -25.49 11.13 0.80
N ASN A 153 -26.72 11.65 0.84
CA ASN A 153 -27.25 12.25 2.05
C ASN A 153 -27.42 11.20 3.15
N ASP A 154 -27.25 11.62 4.38
CA ASP A 154 -27.40 10.81 5.60
C ASP A 154 -26.43 9.64 5.75
N ALA A 155 -25.37 9.59 4.92
CA ALA A 155 -24.25 8.66 5.09
C ALA A 155 -23.14 9.34 5.88
N ALA A 156 -22.67 8.71 6.96
CA ALA A 156 -21.53 9.15 7.76
C ALA A 156 -20.45 8.07 7.78
N MET A 157 -19.21 8.47 7.53
CA MET A 157 -18.05 7.60 7.55
C MET A 157 -17.37 7.56 8.92
N SER A 158 -17.31 8.69 9.62
CA SER A 158 -16.58 8.83 10.89
C SER A 158 -16.93 7.78 11.93
N PRO A 159 -18.20 7.39 12.15
CA PRO A 159 -18.55 6.39 13.15
C PRO A 159 -17.97 4.99 12.88
N THR A 160 -17.59 4.69 11.63
CA THR A 160 -17.03 3.41 11.20
C THR A 160 -15.55 3.48 10.87
N PHE A 161 -14.95 4.66 10.99
CA PHE A 161 -13.56 4.90 10.61
C PHE A 161 -12.59 4.50 11.73
N SER A 162 -12.52 3.20 11.99
CA SER A 162 -11.69 2.63 13.07
C SER A 162 -10.21 2.96 12.93
N HIS A 163 -9.67 3.08 11.73
CA HIS A 163 -8.26 3.40 11.49
C HIS A 163 -7.78 4.62 12.29
N ILE A 164 -8.56 5.72 12.24
CA ILE A 164 -8.17 6.98 12.87
C ILE A 164 -8.60 7.10 14.34
N PHE A 165 -9.62 6.35 14.78
CA PHE A 165 -10.13 6.44 16.15
C PHE A 165 -9.66 5.31 17.07
N SER A 166 -9.36 4.10 16.56
CA SER A 166 -8.90 2.96 17.33
C SER A 166 -7.78 2.14 16.70
N GLY A 167 -7.48 2.37 15.43
CA GLY A 167 -6.48 1.61 14.65
C GLY A 167 -5.05 2.15 14.72
N GLY A 168 -4.80 3.24 15.47
CA GLY A 168 -3.45 3.80 15.64
C GLY A 168 -3.00 4.75 14.52
N TYR A 169 -3.91 5.21 13.65
CA TYR A 169 -3.64 6.15 12.56
C TYR A 169 -4.21 7.56 12.82
N ALA A 170 -4.45 7.93 14.07
CA ALA A 170 -4.89 9.26 14.45
C ALA A 170 -3.88 10.33 13.97
N ALA A 171 -4.34 11.31 13.19
CA ALA A 171 -3.52 12.28 12.46
C ALA A 171 -2.43 11.64 11.60
N GLY A 172 -2.60 10.39 11.20
CA GLY A 172 -1.60 9.57 10.52
C GLY A 172 -2.10 8.84 9.27
N TYR A 173 -3.36 9.02 8.87
CA TYR A 173 -3.91 8.32 7.71
C TYR A 173 -3.22 8.67 6.38
N TYR A 174 -2.63 9.86 6.28
CA TYR A 174 -1.83 10.28 5.13
C TYR A 174 -0.68 9.32 4.83
N SER A 175 -0.25 8.53 5.81
CA SER A 175 0.86 7.57 5.72
C SER A 175 0.70 6.58 4.57
N TYR A 176 -0.52 6.14 4.27
CA TYR A 176 -0.79 5.23 3.15
C TYR A 176 -0.42 5.84 1.80
N LYS A 177 -0.77 7.11 1.57
CA LYS A 177 -0.39 7.82 0.33
C LYS A 177 1.08 8.18 0.28
N TRP A 178 1.68 8.52 1.41
CA TRP A 178 3.11 8.74 1.50
C TRP A 178 3.89 7.45 1.23
N ALA A 179 3.44 6.33 1.78
CA ALA A 179 4.06 5.03 1.54
C ALA A 179 3.94 4.60 0.07
N GLU A 180 2.87 4.95 -0.65
CA GLU A 180 2.76 4.71 -2.09
C GLU A 180 3.86 5.46 -2.89
N VAL A 181 4.24 6.66 -2.46
CA VAL A 181 5.38 7.39 -3.06
C VAL A 181 6.68 6.65 -2.78
N LEU A 182 6.88 6.23 -1.52
CA LEU A 182 8.10 5.52 -1.09
C LEU A 182 8.22 4.16 -1.80
N ASP A 183 7.13 3.40 -1.85
CA ASP A 183 7.13 2.06 -2.45
C ASP A 183 7.38 2.11 -3.95
N ALA A 184 6.70 3.00 -4.68
CA ALA A 184 6.85 3.13 -6.12
C ALA A 184 8.29 3.53 -6.50
N ASP A 185 8.86 4.52 -5.80
CA ASP A 185 10.23 4.98 -6.03
C ASP A 185 11.26 3.88 -5.62
N ALA A 186 11.05 3.19 -4.50
CA ALA A 186 11.89 2.08 -4.08
C ALA A 186 11.80 0.88 -5.05
N TYR A 187 10.58 0.53 -5.50
CA TYR A 187 10.38 -0.56 -6.46
C TYR A 187 11.00 -0.26 -7.82
N SER A 188 11.11 1.01 -8.23
CA SER A 188 11.78 1.40 -9.46
C SER A 188 13.23 0.91 -9.54
N VAL A 189 13.90 0.74 -8.39
CA VAL A 189 15.26 0.17 -8.33
C VAL A 189 15.25 -1.31 -8.70
N PHE A 190 14.25 -2.05 -8.26
CA PHE A 190 14.07 -3.46 -8.64
C PHE A 190 13.71 -3.59 -10.12
N VAL A 191 12.84 -2.74 -10.64
CA VAL A 191 12.54 -2.73 -12.08
C VAL A 191 13.79 -2.50 -12.91
N LYS A 192 14.64 -1.54 -12.50
CA LYS A 192 15.88 -1.21 -13.20
C LYS A 192 16.92 -2.33 -13.17
N ASN A 193 17.07 -3.01 -12.02
CA ASN A 193 18.13 -3.98 -11.78
C ASN A 193 17.69 -5.44 -12.03
N GLY A 194 16.39 -5.67 -12.18
CA GLY A 194 15.73 -6.98 -12.20
C GLY A 194 14.94 -7.21 -10.91
N ILE A 195 13.68 -7.63 -11.02
CA ILE A 195 12.78 -7.77 -9.86
C ILE A 195 13.24 -8.85 -8.85
N PHE A 196 14.15 -9.73 -9.25
CA PHE A 196 14.81 -10.74 -8.40
C PHE A 196 16.30 -10.49 -8.20
N ASP A 197 16.80 -9.26 -8.45
CA ASP A 197 18.20 -8.95 -8.20
C ASP A 197 18.56 -9.08 -6.71
N LYS A 198 19.45 -10.01 -6.42
CA LYS A 198 19.86 -10.36 -5.06
C LYS A 198 20.58 -9.21 -4.34
N LYS A 199 21.27 -8.35 -5.07
CA LYS A 199 22.00 -7.21 -4.48
C LYS A 199 21.02 -6.14 -4.03
N THR A 200 20.04 -5.79 -4.87
CA THR A 200 18.98 -4.86 -4.53
C THR A 200 18.16 -5.37 -3.34
N ALA A 201 17.75 -6.65 -3.36
CA ALA A 201 17.05 -7.29 -2.27
C ALA A 201 17.84 -7.29 -0.94
N ALA A 202 19.16 -7.61 -1.01
CA ALA A 202 20.03 -7.55 0.16
C ALA A 202 20.15 -6.12 0.70
N SER A 203 20.27 -5.12 -0.17
CA SER A 203 20.31 -3.70 0.23
C SER A 203 19.02 -3.26 0.90
N PHE A 204 17.86 -3.59 0.34
CA PHE A 204 16.55 -3.29 0.95
C PHE A 204 16.43 -3.96 2.32
N ARG A 205 16.76 -5.25 2.41
CA ARG A 205 16.74 -5.97 3.68
C ARG A 205 17.65 -5.32 4.72
N GLN A 206 18.90 -4.98 4.36
CA GLN A 206 19.91 -4.47 5.31
C GLN A 206 19.61 -3.05 5.77
N ASN A 207 19.10 -2.20 4.88
CA ASN A 207 18.91 -0.78 5.14
C ASN A 207 17.50 -0.43 5.63
N ILE A 208 16.49 -1.23 5.31
CA ILE A 208 15.10 -1.02 5.69
C ILE A 208 14.64 -2.07 6.71
N LEU A 209 14.45 -3.34 6.27
CA LEU A 209 13.79 -4.36 7.08
C LEU A 209 14.52 -4.70 8.39
N MET A 210 15.84 -4.71 8.36
CA MET A 210 16.64 -5.07 9.54
C MET A 210 16.78 -3.94 10.56
N LYS A 211 16.43 -2.71 10.19
CA LYS A 211 16.74 -1.51 10.98
C LYS A 211 15.61 -1.08 11.92
N GLY A 212 14.37 -1.42 11.62
CA GLY A 212 13.24 -0.95 12.41
C GLY A 212 13.31 0.55 12.67
N GLY A 213 13.04 0.97 13.90
CA GLY A 213 13.06 2.37 14.35
C GLY A 213 14.42 2.88 14.87
N THR A 214 15.53 2.20 14.55
CA THR A 214 16.86 2.57 15.09
C THR A 214 17.44 3.88 14.55
N GLU A 215 16.96 4.32 13.39
CA GLU A 215 17.40 5.55 12.73
C GLU A 215 16.19 6.24 12.09
N HIS A 216 16.33 7.53 11.78
CA HIS A 216 15.26 8.26 11.08
C HIS A 216 14.96 7.62 9.72
N PRO A 217 13.67 7.39 9.36
CA PRO A 217 13.27 6.68 8.13
C PRO A 217 13.92 7.21 6.85
N MET A 218 13.96 8.53 6.68
CA MET A 218 14.59 9.14 5.50
C MET A 218 16.10 8.81 5.38
N THR A 219 16.80 8.65 6.51
CA THR A 219 18.20 8.21 6.51
C THR A 219 18.34 6.79 5.99
N LEU A 220 17.48 5.89 6.46
CA LEU A 220 17.43 4.50 6.02
C LEU A 220 17.05 4.40 4.54
N TYR A 221 16.02 5.15 4.15
CA TYR A 221 15.56 5.19 2.77
C TYR A 221 16.65 5.66 1.81
N LYS A 222 17.32 6.79 2.10
CA LYS A 222 18.42 7.32 1.29
C LYS A 222 19.60 6.36 1.20
N ARG A 223 19.85 5.58 2.23
CA ARG A 223 20.91 4.56 2.22
C ARG A 223 20.60 3.42 1.25
N PHE A 224 19.33 3.04 1.12
CA PHE A 224 18.86 2.08 0.13
C PHE A 224 18.79 2.68 -1.27
N ARG A 225 18.09 3.81 -1.39
CA ARG A 225 17.70 4.42 -2.68
C ARG A 225 18.83 5.22 -3.33
N GLY A 226 19.72 5.79 -2.52
CA GLY A 226 20.80 6.71 -2.94
C GLY A 226 20.35 8.18 -3.01
N GLN A 227 19.08 8.47 -2.83
CA GLN A 227 18.48 9.81 -2.87
C GLN A 227 17.20 9.87 -2.06
N GLU A 228 16.60 11.05 -1.92
CA GLU A 228 15.24 11.21 -1.42
C GLU A 228 14.23 10.66 -2.43
N PRO A 229 13.04 10.21 -1.96
CA PRO A 229 12.01 9.71 -2.85
C PRO A 229 11.50 10.84 -3.75
N THR A 230 11.11 10.47 -4.97
CA THR A 230 10.38 11.37 -5.88
C THR A 230 9.01 10.79 -6.20
N ILE A 231 8.07 11.65 -6.57
CA ILE A 231 6.71 11.24 -6.94
C ILE A 231 6.64 10.59 -8.34
N ASP A 232 7.70 10.73 -9.14
CA ASP A 232 7.69 10.37 -10.57
C ASP A 232 7.31 8.90 -10.80
N ALA A 233 7.87 7.98 -10.01
CA ALA A 233 7.59 6.56 -10.14
C ALA A 233 6.11 6.24 -9.86
N LEU A 234 5.50 6.91 -8.87
CA LEU A 234 4.07 6.77 -8.58
C LEU A 234 3.20 7.34 -9.72
N LEU A 235 3.55 8.50 -10.27
CA LEU A 235 2.84 9.09 -11.40
C LEU A 235 2.88 8.16 -12.61
N ILE A 236 4.05 7.63 -12.95
CA ILE A 236 4.22 6.67 -14.06
C ILE A 236 3.39 5.40 -13.81
N ARG A 237 3.41 4.85 -12.59
CA ARG A 237 2.61 3.69 -12.21
C ARG A 237 1.11 3.94 -12.40
N ASN A 238 0.66 5.16 -12.13
CA ASN A 238 -0.73 5.59 -12.29
C ASN A 238 -1.08 6.05 -13.72
N GLY A 239 -0.21 5.79 -14.70
CA GLY A 239 -0.45 6.13 -16.11
C GLY A 239 -0.32 7.63 -16.44
N ILE A 240 0.33 8.42 -15.59
CA ILE A 240 0.54 9.85 -15.79
C ILE A 240 1.94 10.07 -16.39
N GLU A 241 2.02 10.75 -17.52
CA GLU A 241 3.30 11.11 -18.14
C GLU A 241 4.03 12.18 -17.30
N VAL A 242 5.27 11.88 -16.93
CA VAL A 242 6.14 12.85 -16.26
C VAL A 242 6.98 13.58 -17.31
N THR A 243 6.60 14.81 -17.64
CA THR A 243 7.36 15.66 -18.56
C THR A 243 8.58 16.22 -17.85
N GLY A 244 9.78 15.74 -18.17
CA GLY A 244 11.04 16.34 -17.70
C GLY A 244 12.07 15.43 -17.07
N SER A 245 11.84 14.13 -16.95
CA SER A 245 12.90 13.18 -16.56
C SER A 245 13.89 13.00 -17.72
N LYS A 246 14.98 13.75 -17.69
CA LYS A 246 16.17 13.49 -18.52
C LYS A 246 17.20 12.71 -17.71
#